data_1ca15239bd20d296d969e395398494a1
#
_entry.id   1ca15239bd20d296d969e395398494a1
#
_cell.length_a   1.000
_cell.length_b   1.000
_cell.length_c   1.000
_cell.angle_alpha   90.00
_cell.angle_beta   90.00
_cell.angle_gamma   90.00
#
_symmetry.space_group_name_H-M   'P 1'
#
loop_
_entity.id
_entity.type
_entity.pdbx_description
1 polymer ?
#
loop_
_entity_poly.entity_id
_entity_poly.type
_entity_poly.pdbx_seq_one_letter_code
_entity_poly.pdbx_strand_id
1 'polypeptide(L)'
;MNVYRVYPSASRPTEMLFVAFNQDSGCFACGTDSGFRIYNVDPFKETFKRNFNNGIGIVEMLFRCNLLALVGGGNSPRYPPNKVMIWDDHQNRCVGELSFRSDVRAVKLRRDRVVVVLATKVYVYRFSDLKLLDQIDTQPNPRGLVALCPHPKHNVLACPGVTRGHARVELYDARKSTVVAAHESDLARLALSGDGSLLATASDKGTLIRVFDAHSGAQLREFRRGVDRALVYSIVFCPETKYLACSSDKGTVHVFNLKSEGGRVVAPNASSNRLAPYVEDHASQNNQKSHLAFLPVSSTPSTRRLLDGVAV
;
A
#
# COMPACT_ATOMS: atom_id res chain seq x y z
N MET A 1 42.19 -42.71 5.46
CA MET A 1 41.03 -42.11 6.16
C MET A 1 40.71 -40.78 5.50
N ASN A 2 39.69 -40.73 4.63
CA ASN A 2 39.28 -39.49 3.97
C ASN A 2 38.24 -38.82 4.87
N VAL A 3 38.64 -37.72 5.50
CA VAL A 3 37.73 -36.88 6.28
C VAL A 3 36.98 -35.97 5.31
N TYR A 4 35.75 -36.32 4.93
CA TYR A 4 34.85 -35.40 4.23
C TYR A 4 34.45 -34.27 5.19
N ARG A 5 35.05 -33.09 5.01
CA ARG A 5 34.50 -31.87 5.63
C ARG A 5 33.16 -31.58 4.97
N VAL A 6 32.08 -31.86 5.68
CA VAL A 6 30.75 -31.36 5.33
C VAL A 6 30.76 -29.87 5.62
N TYR A 7 30.91 -29.05 4.60
CA TYR A 7 30.62 -27.61 4.72
C TYR A 7 29.11 -27.48 4.93
N PRO A 8 28.66 -26.75 5.96
CA PRO A 8 27.25 -26.45 6.07
C PRO A 8 26.83 -25.74 4.79
N SER A 9 25.85 -26.28 4.08
CA SER A 9 25.29 -25.64 2.88
C SER A 9 24.86 -24.25 3.29
N ALA A 10 25.48 -23.22 2.70
CA ALA A 10 25.08 -21.85 2.88
C ALA A 10 23.59 -21.79 2.55
N SER A 11 22.74 -21.56 3.54
CA SER A 11 21.30 -21.47 3.36
C SER A 11 21.03 -20.41 2.30
N ARG A 12 20.34 -20.79 1.23
CA ARG A 12 19.97 -19.86 0.17
C ARG A 12 19.33 -18.63 0.81
N PRO A 13 19.77 -17.41 0.50
CA PRO A 13 19.20 -16.23 1.12
C PRO A 13 17.72 -16.17 0.84
N THR A 14 16.90 -15.95 1.87
CA THR A 14 15.46 -15.81 1.76
C THR A 14 15.11 -14.65 0.84
N GLU A 15 14.33 -14.90 -0.20
CA GLU A 15 13.89 -13.87 -1.14
C GLU A 15 12.63 -13.17 -0.58
N MET A 16 12.63 -11.84 -0.57
CA MET A 16 11.47 -11.03 -0.19
C MET A 16 10.58 -10.83 -1.41
N LEU A 17 9.33 -11.29 -1.33
CA LEU A 17 8.32 -11.22 -2.38
C LEU A 17 7.37 -10.04 -2.20
N PHE A 18 7.13 -9.61 -0.96
CA PHE A 18 6.14 -8.61 -0.63
C PHE A 18 6.49 -7.87 0.65
N VAL A 19 6.11 -6.59 0.72
CA VAL A 19 6.15 -5.81 1.94
C VAL A 19 5.00 -4.81 1.99
N ALA A 20 4.32 -4.71 3.13
CA ALA A 20 3.28 -3.72 3.37
C ALA A 20 3.16 -3.39 4.85
N PHE A 21 2.89 -2.10 5.13
CA PHE A 21 2.53 -1.66 6.47
C PHE A 21 1.09 -2.04 6.81
N ASN A 22 0.82 -2.21 8.10
CA ASN A 22 -0.53 -2.30 8.61
C ASN A 22 -1.21 -0.92 8.60
N GLN A 23 -2.48 -0.87 8.98
CA GLN A 23 -3.33 0.33 8.85
C GLN A 23 -2.90 1.50 9.75
N ASP A 24 -2.18 1.26 10.84
CA ASP A 24 -1.66 2.29 11.76
C ASP A 24 -0.16 2.58 11.56
N SER A 25 0.47 1.96 10.55
CA SER A 25 1.90 2.08 10.24
C SER A 25 2.86 1.68 11.36
N GLY A 26 2.35 1.06 12.43
CA GLY A 26 3.17 0.64 13.57
C GLY A 26 3.82 -0.73 13.39
N CYS A 27 3.36 -1.50 12.40
CA CYS A 27 3.92 -2.77 12.01
C CYS A 27 3.96 -2.89 10.49
N PHE A 28 4.84 -3.75 9.98
CA PHE A 28 4.81 -4.16 8.57
C PHE A 28 5.01 -5.66 8.43
N ALA A 29 4.41 -6.22 7.39
CA ALA A 29 4.54 -7.62 7.04
C ALA A 29 5.40 -7.80 5.80
N CYS A 30 6.24 -8.85 5.80
CA CYS A 30 7.02 -9.28 4.64
C CYS A 30 6.57 -10.68 4.24
N GLY A 31 6.15 -10.84 2.98
CA GLY A 31 6.01 -12.14 2.34
C GLY A 31 7.36 -12.58 1.76
N THR A 32 7.68 -13.85 1.93
CA THR A 32 8.96 -14.43 1.49
C THR A 32 8.73 -15.71 0.71
N ASP A 33 9.79 -16.22 0.07
CA ASP A 33 9.81 -17.50 -0.62
C ASP A 33 9.62 -18.73 0.30
N SER A 34 9.66 -18.52 1.62
CA SER A 34 9.54 -19.57 2.63
C SER A 34 8.38 -19.38 3.62
N GLY A 35 7.65 -18.27 3.53
CA GLY A 35 6.56 -17.93 4.43
C GLY A 35 6.39 -16.43 4.61
N PHE A 36 6.14 -15.96 5.85
CA PHE A 36 6.04 -14.54 6.12
C PHE A 36 6.66 -14.13 7.46
N ARG A 37 6.94 -12.84 7.59
CA ARG A 37 7.46 -12.22 8.81
C ARG A 37 6.72 -10.93 9.10
N ILE A 38 6.59 -10.59 10.39
CA ILE A 38 6.01 -9.34 10.85
C ILE A 38 7.02 -8.63 11.75
N TYR A 39 7.18 -7.35 11.50
CA TYR A 39 8.10 -6.48 12.23
C TYR A 39 7.32 -5.34 12.89
N ASN A 40 7.69 -5.03 14.12
CA ASN A 40 7.31 -3.77 14.76
C ASN A 40 8.23 -2.65 14.21
N VAL A 41 7.69 -1.44 14.03
CA VAL A 41 8.46 -0.32 13.48
C VAL A 41 9.27 0.38 14.59
N ASP A 42 8.66 0.60 15.74
CA ASP A 42 9.33 1.26 16.87
C ASP A 42 8.95 0.56 18.19
N PRO A 43 9.90 -0.06 18.92
CA PRO A 43 11.27 -0.33 18.47
C PRO A 43 11.28 -1.31 17.30
N PHE A 44 12.25 -1.17 16.37
CA PHE A 44 12.39 -2.08 15.23
C PHE A 44 12.76 -3.48 15.71
N LYS A 45 11.82 -4.44 15.53
CA LYS A 45 11.99 -5.81 15.98
C LYS A 45 11.13 -6.78 15.17
N GLU A 46 11.69 -7.93 14.77
CA GLU A 46 10.89 -9.05 14.30
C GLU A 46 10.04 -9.57 15.46
N THR A 47 8.72 -9.45 15.34
CA THR A 47 7.77 -9.91 16.35
C THR A 47 7.24 -11.29 16.07
N PHE A 48 7.25 -11.66 14.78
CA PHE A 48 6.51 -12.81 14.34
C PHE A 48 7.06 -13.41 13.05
N LYS A 49 7.14 -14.72 12.96
CA LYS A 49 7.61 -15.46 11.78
C LYS A 49 6.86 -16.77 11.63
N ARG A 50 6.40 -17.04 10.39
CA ARG A 50 5.89 -18.37 10.02
C ARG A 50 6.66 -18.88 8.82
N ASN A 51 7.19 -20.08 8.96
CA ASN A 51 7.86 -20.78 7.88
C ASN A 51 6.94 -21.91 7.38
N PHE A 52 6.59 -21.84 6.10
CA PHE A 52 5.77 -22.82 5.40
C PHE A 52 6.59 -23.66 4.41
N ASN A 53 7.90 -23.40 4.29
CA ASN A 53 8.79 -23.92 3.23
C ASN A 53 8.30 -23.61 1.80
N ASN A 54 7.37 -22.68 1.67
CA ASN A 54 6.72 -22.26 0.44
C ASN A 54 6.42 -20.76 0.48
N GLY A 55 6.32 -20.15 -0.69
CA GLY A 55 6.23 -18.70 -0.84
C GLY A 55 4.86 -18.10 -0.53
N ILE A 56 4.88 -16.94 0.12
CA ILE A 56 3.73 -16.05 0.33
C ILE A 56 3.98 -14.75 -0.42
N GLY A 57 3.14 -14.47 -1.43
CA GLY A 57 3.28 -13.31 -2.31
C GLY A 57 2.52 -12.07 -1.84
N ILE A 58 1.50 -12.21 -0.98
CA ILE A 58 0.76 -11.09 -0.37
C ILE A 58 0.49 -11.43 1.09
N VAL A 59 0.76 -10.47 1.99
CA VAL A 59 0.47 -10.55 3.42
C VAL A 59 -0.20 -9.24 3.84
N GLU A 60 -1.50 -9.23 4.02
CA GLU A 60 -2.22 -8.07 4.53
C GLU A 60 -2.61 -8.29 5.97
N MET A 61 -2.18 -7.38 6.84
CA MET A 61 -2.51 -7.40 8.27
C MET A 61 -3.88 -6.76 8.52
N LEU A 62 -4.59 -7.21 9.55
CA LEU A 62 -5.74 -6.51 10.10
C LEU A 62 -5.32 -5.80 11.38
N PHE A 63 -4.84 -4.56 11.29
CA PHE A 63 -4.24 -3.82 12.41
C PHE A 63 -3.15 -4.65 13.10
N ARG A 64 -3.24 -4.84 14.41
CA ARG A 64 -2.31 -5.64 15.23
C ARG A 64 -2.99 -6.89 15.82
N CYS A 65 -4.03 -7.39 15.14
CA CYS A 65 -4.68 -8.63 15.59
C CYS A 65 -4.04 -9.88 14.93
N ASN A 66 -4.49 -11.05 15.36
CA ASN A 66 -4.01 -12.36 14.89
C ASN A 66 -4.53 -12.77 13.50
N LEU A 67 -5.36 -11.94 12.86
CA LEU A 67 -5.94 -12.24 11.54
C LEU A 67 -5.15 -11.56 10.43
N LEU A 68 -4.83 -12.34 9.40
CA LEU A 68 -4.13 -11.90 8.21
C LEU A 68 -4.81 -12.44 6.95
N ALA A 69 -4.69 -11.74 5.84
CA ALA A 69 -5.00 -12.30 4.53
C ALA A 69 -3.69 -12.69 3.83
N LEU A 70 -3.60 -13.93 3.39
CA LEU A 70 -2.44 -14.51 2.73
C LEU A 70 -2.79 -14.92 1.30
N VAL A 71 -1.89 -14.65 0.35
CA VAL A 71 -1.94 -15.17 -1.01
C VAL A 71 -0.59 -15.77 -1.34
N GLY A 72 -0.57 -16.95 -1.95
CA GLY A 72 0.66 -17.61 -2.36
C GLY A 72 1.39 -16.84 -3.47
N GLY A 73 2.72 -16.96 -3.51
CA GLY A 73 3.55 -16.33 -4.52
C GLY A 73 4.96 -16.90 -4.57
N GLY A 74 5.79 -16.37 -5.47
CA GLY A 74 7.12 -16.90 -5.72
C GLY A 74 7.11 -18.18 -6.56
N ASN A 75 8.28 -18.85 -6.64
CA ASN A 75 8.46 -20.02 -7.50
C ASN A 75 7.75 -21.28 -6.99
N SER A 76 7.53 -21.36 -5.66
CA SER A 76 6.82 -22.48 -5.01
C SER A 76 5.82 -21.91 -4.02
N PRO A 77 4.64 -21.48 -4.47
CA PRO A 77 3.66 -20.82 -3.63
C PRO A 77 3.01 -21.77 -2.61
N ARG A 78 2.79 -21.30 -1.38
CA ARG A 78 2.09 -22.07 -0.34
C ARG A 78 0.63 -22.30 -0.70
N TYR A 79 0.00 -21.29 -1.27
CA TYR A 79 -1.39 -21.31 -1.72
C TYR A 79 -1.47 -20.88 -3.18
N PRO A 80 -2.48 -21.32 -3.94
CA PRO A 80 -2.68 -20.82 -5.31
C PRO A 80 -2.76 -19.28 -5.35
N PRO A 81 -2.18 -18.61 -6.35
CA PRO A 81 -2.17 -17.15 -6.46
C PRO A 81 -3.56 -16.53 -6.71
N ASN A 82 -4.54 -17.35 -7.04
CA ASN A 82 -5.94 -16.96 -7.21
C ASN A 82 -6.81 -17.20 -5.96
N LYS A 83 -6.18 -17.48 -4.80
CA LYS A 83 -6.88 -17.69 -3.53
C LYS A 83 -6.42 -16.72 -2.46
N VAL A 84 -7.35 -16.18 -1.70
CA VAL A 84 -7.09 -15.42 -0.48
C VAL A 84 -7.44 -16.31 0.72
N MET A 85 -6.44 -16.56 1.56
CA MET A 85 -6.59 -17.35 2.79
C MET A 85 -6.69 -16.40 3.96
N ILE A 86 -7.75 -16.47 4.75
CA ILE A 86 -7.85 -15.77 6.03
C ILE A 86 -7.19 -16.65 7.08
N TRP A 87 -6.01 -16.22 7.52
CA TRP A 87 -5.16 -16.92 8.47
C TRP A 87 -5.37 -16.39 9.88
N ASP A 88 -5.67 -17.28 10.80
CA ASP A 88 -5.66 -16.98 12.23
C ASP A 88 -4.36 -17.51 12.83
N ASP A 89 -3.50 -16.62 13.23
CA ASP A 89 -2.20 -16.98 13.75
C ASP A 89 -2.24 -17.52 15.19
N HIS A 90 -3.22 -17.15 15.98
CA HIS A 90 -3.44 -17.71 17.29
C HIS A 90 -3.84 -19.20 17.20
N GLN A 91 -4.72 -19.54 16.24
CA GLN A 91 -5.15 -20.90 15.97
C GLN A 91 -4.17 -21.66 15.05
N ASN A 92 -3.19 -20.98 14.46
CA ASN A 92 -2.22 -21.53 13.51
C ASN A 92 -2.90 -22.26 12.33
N ARG A 93 -3.99 -21.71 11.78
CA ARG A 93 -4.76 -22.28 10.66
C ARG A 93 -5.51 -21.25 9.86
N CYS A 94 -5.88 -21.63 8.63
CA CYS A 94 -6.84 -20.87 7.84
C CYS A 94 -8.25 -21.04 8.41
N VAL A 95 -8.95 -19.92 8.59
CA VAL A 95 -10.34 -19.84 9.09
C VAL A 95 -11.33 -19.44 7.99
N GLY A 96 -10.84 -19.03 6.83
CA GLY A 96 -11.67 -18.69 5.68
C GLY A 96 -10.87 -18.72 4.38
N GLU A 97 -11.55 -18.87 3.26
CA GLU A 97 -10.97 -18.91 1.92
C GLU A 97 -11.88 -18.18 0.92
N LEU A 98 -11.28 -17.39 0.04
CA LEU A 98 -11.93 -16.82 -1.13
C LEU A 98 -11.17 -17.28 -2.38
N SER A 99 -11.88 -17.88 -3.34
CA SER A 99 -11.31 -18.39 -4.59
C SER A 99 -11.81 -17.59 -5.79
N PHE A 100 -10.89 -17.29 -6.71
CA PHE A 100 -11.16 -16.49 -7.90
C PHE A 100 -10.74 -17.23 -9.18
N ARG A 101 -11.19 -16.72 -10.34
CA ARG A 101 -10.83 -17.27 -11.65
C ARG A 101 -9.46 -16.81 -12.15
N SER A 102 -8.91 -15.73 -11.58
CA SER A 102 -7.62 -15.16 -11.94
C SER A 102 -6.83 -14.77 -10.69
N ASP A 103 -5.53 -14.51 -10.88
CA ASP A 103 -4.63 -14.17 -9.80
C ASP A 103 -5.09 -12.93 -9.03
N VAL A 104 -4.93 -12.99 -7.73
CA VAL A 104 -5.12 -11.86 -6.83
C VAL A 104 -3.94 -10.89 -6.99
N ARG A 105 -4.25 -9.62 -7.20
CA ARG A 105 -3.24 -8.55 -7.36
C ARG A 105 -3.00 -7.77 -6.08
N ALA A 106 -4.03 -7.62 -5.25
CA ALA A 106 -3.92 -7.01 -3.93
C ALA A 106 -5.07 -7.47 -3.02
N VAL A 107 -4.84 -7.35 -1.72
CA VAL A 107 -5.87 -7.53 -0.69
C VAL A 107 -5.79 -6.35 0.25
N LYS A 108 -6.93 -5.83 0.70
CA LYS A 108 -7.04 -4.87 1.79
C LYS A 108 -8.02 -5.36 2.83
N LEU A 109 -7.64 -5.22 4.09
CA LEU A 109 -8.45 -5.62 5.23
C LEU A 109 -8.92 -4.41 6.03
N ARG A 110 -10.17 -4.49 6.45
CA ARG A 110 -10.79 -3.64 7.45
C ARG A 110 -11.60 -4.56 8.39
N ARG A 111 -11.93 -4.10 9.58
CA ARG A 111 -12.63 -4.94 10.59
C ARG A 111 -13.95 -5.54 10.10
N ASP A 112 -14.62 -4.87 9.17
CA ASP A 112 -15.91 -5.27 8.62
C ASP A 112 -15.81 -5.76 7.15
N ARG A 113 -14.65 -5.62 6.48
CA ARG A 113 -14.51 -5.88 5.05
C ARG A 113 -13.20 -6.55 4.66
N VAL A 114 -13.30 -7.37 3.62
CA VAL A 114 -12.17 -7.88 2.84
C VAL A 114 -12.33 -7.35 1.43
N VAL A 115 -11.34 -6.63 0.93
CA VAL A 115 -11.31 -6.14 -0.45
C VAL A 115 -10.26 -6.92 -1.21
N VAL A 116 -10.66 -7.54 -2.33
CA VAL A 116 -9.77 -8.33 -3.18
C VAL A 116 -9.73 -7.73 -4.57
N VAL A 117 -8.52 -7.47 -5.05
CA VAL A 117 -8.28 -6.86 -6.36
C VAL A 117 -7.77 -7.91 -7.33
N LEU A 118 -8.44 -8.04 -8.45
CA LEU A 118 -8.02 -8.83 -9.61
C LEU A 118 -7.55 -7.90 -10.74
N ALA A 119 -7.22 -8.47 -11.88
CA ALA A 119 -6.70 -7.72 -13.02
C ALA A 119 -7.66 -6.63 -13.56
N THR A 120 -8.99 -6.85 -13.47
CA THR A 120 -10.01 -5.94 -14.03
C THR A 120 -11.22 -5.73 -13.10
N LYS A 121 -11.15 -6.26 -11.88
CA LYS A 121 -12.27 -6.22 -10.93
C LYS A 121 -11.78 -6.04 -9.50
N VAL A 122 -12.58 -5.35 -8.70
CA VAL A 122 -12.42 -5.29 -7.24
C VAL A 122 -13.67 -5.90 -6.61
N TYR A 123 -13.45 -6.83 -5.69
CA TYR A 123 -14.50 -7.49 -4.93
C TYR A 123 -14.47 -7.03 -3.48
N VAL A 124 -15.62 -6.74 -2.92
CA VAL A 124 -15.77 -6.34 -1.53
C VAL A 124 -16.62 -7.37 -0.80
N TYR A 125 -16.05 -8.00 0.21
CA TYR A 125 -16.72 -9.00 1.02
C TYR A 125 -16.92 -8.48 2.44
N ARG A 126 -17.98 -8.94 3.11
CA ARG A 126 -18.12 -8.79 4.55
C ARG A 126 -17.10 -9.69 5.26
N PHE A 127 -16.41 -9.15 6.26
CA PHE A 127 -15.35 -9.91 6.93
C PHE A 127 -15.89 -11.08 7.76
N SER A 128 -17.06 -10.92 8.40
CA SER A 128 -17.61 -11.90 9.35
C SER A 128 -18.05 -13.23 8.75
N ASP A 129 -18.56 -13.21 7.51
CA ASP A 129 -19.16 -14.38 6.84
C ASP A 129 -18.65 -14.56 5.40
N LEU A 130 -17.71 -13.72 4.97
CA LEU A 130 -17.16 -13.68 3.62
C LEU A 130 -18.23 -13.60 2.51
N LYS A 131 -19.37 -12.97 2.82
CA LYS A 131 -20.43 -12.74 1.84
C LYS A 131 -20.06 -11.58 0.93
N LEU A 132 -20.24 -11.76 -0.38
CA LEU A 132 -20.03 -10.70 -1.36
C LEU A 132 -21.00 -9.55 -1.11
N LEU A 133 -20.45 -8.33 -0.96
CA LEU A 133 -21.20 -7.10 -0.78
C LEU A 133 -21.25 -6.27 -2.06
N ASP A 134 -20.12 -6.21 -2.79
CA ASP A 134 -19.99 -5.37 -3.98
C ASP A 134 -18.95 -5.93 -4.95
N GLN A 135 -19.12 -5.60 -6.25
CA GLN A 135 -18.18 -5.91 -7.32
C GLN A 135 -18.04 -4.70 -8.23
N ILE A 136 -16.82 -4.21 -8.37
CA ILE A 136 -16.48 -3.01 -9.13
C ILE A 136 -15.63 -3.41 -10.33
N ASP A 137 -16.07 -3.03 -11.53
CA ASP A 137 -15.26 -3.18 -12.74
C ASP A 137 -14.25 -2.03 -12.83
N THR A 138 -13.03 -2.35 -13.26
CA THR A 138 -11.94 -1.39 -13.43
C THR A 138 -11.31 -1.54 -14.81
N GLN A 139 -10.60 -0.52 -15.29
CA GLN A 139 -9.60 -0.74 -16.33
C GLN A 139 -8.57 -1.77 -15.88
N PRO A 140 -7.71 -2.30 -16.79
CA PRO A 140 -6.63 -3.20 -16.42
C PRO A 140 -5.80 -2.65 -15.26
N ASN A 141 -5.76 -3.40 -14.16
CA ASN A 141 -5.13 -3.01 -12.90
C ASN A 141 -4.08 -4.06 -12.47
N PRO A 142 -3.02 -4.28 -13.25
CA PRO A 142 -2.00 -5.29 -12.95
C PRO A 142 -1.22 -4.98 -11.68
N ARG A 143 -1.20 -3.71 -11.25
CA ARG A 143 -0.52 -3.26 -10.02
C ARG A 143 -1.36 -3.45 -8.76
N GLY A 144 -2.63 -3.86 -8.88
CA GLY A 144 -3.52 -4.05 -7.74
C GLY A 144 -3.84 -2.74 -6.99
N LEU A 145 -3.98 -1.64 -7.73
CA LEU A 145 -4.24 -0.33 -7.14
C LEU A 145 -5.59 -0.33 -6.43
N VAL A 146 -5.58 -0.08 -5.14
CA VAL A 146 -6.76 0.10 -4.30
C VAL A 146 -6.34 0.80 -3.01
N ALA A 147 -7.20 1.64 -2.47
CA ALA A 147 -7.09 2.19 -1.12
C ALA A 147 -8.41 1.98 -0.38
N LEU A 148 -8.32 1.55 0.85
CA LEU A 148 -9.47 1.34 1.74
C LEU A 148 -9.25 2.19 2.99
N CYS A 149 -10.21 3.05 3.30
CA CYS A 149 -10.16 3.89 4.50
C CYS A 149 -10.19 3.00 5.75
N PRO A 150 -9.19 3.10 6.64
CA PRO A 150 -9.13 2.27 7.83
C PRO A 150 -10.05 2.75 8.96
N HIS A 151 -10.57 3.98 8.86
CA HIS A 151 -11.39 4.61 9.90
C HIS A 151 -12.71 3.85 10.08
N PRO A 152 -13.11 3.52 11.33
CA PRO A 152 -14.27 2.66 11.59
C PRO A 152 -15.61 3.29 11.17
N LYS A 153 -15.72 4.61 11.22
CA LYS A 153 -16.95 5.34 10.87
C LYS A 153 -17.04 5.77 9.40
N HIS A 154 -15.96 5.68 8.64
CA HIS A 154 -15.91 6.16 7.27
C HIS A 154 -15.63 5.01 6.32
N ASN A 155 -16.61 4.67 5.54
CA ASN A 155 -16.59 3.50 4.67
C ASN A 155 -16.30 3.91 3.23
N VAL A 156 -15.05 4.24 2.95
CA VAL A 156 -14.58 4.76 1.68
C VAL A 156 -13.57 3.80 1.06
N LEU A 157 -13.76 3.49 -0.22
CA LEU A 157 -12.85 2.71 -1.04
C LEU A 157 -12.52 3.52 -2.29
N ALA A 158 -11.26 3.55 -2.70
CA ALA A 158 -10.83 4.11 -3.97
C ALA A 158 -10.09 3.07 -4.81
N CYS A 159 -10.39 3.01 -6.10
CA CYS A 159 -9.75 2.12 -7.07
C CYS A 159 -9.67 2.82 -8.45
N PRO A 160 -8.95 2.27 -9.45
CA PRO A 160 -9.05 2.75 -10.80
C PRO A 160 -10.49 2.64 -11.34
N GLY A 161 -10.92 3.66 -12.09
CA GLY A 161 -12.18 3.60 -12.83
C GLY A 161 -12.07 2.72 -14.08
N VAL A 162 -13.14 2.65 -14.86
CA VAL A 162 -13.16 1.95 -16.16
C VAL A 162 -12.47 2.78 -17.26
N THR A 163 -12.40 4.09 -17.08
CA THR A 163 -11.76 5.00 -18.03
C THR A 163 -10.32 5.25 -17.62
N ARG A 164 -9.43 5.31 -18.59
CA ARG A 164 -8.01 5.59 -18.40
C ARG A 164 -7.78 6.87 -17.60
N GLY A 165 -6.86 6.80 -16.60
CA GLY A 165 -6.51 7.94 -15.77
C GLY A 165 -7.57 8.35 -14.75
N HIS A 166 -8.73 7.70 -14.74
CA HIS A 166 -9.79 7.99 -13.79
C HIS A 166 -9.67 7.12 -12.54
N ALA A 167 -9.99 7.69 -11.41
CA ALA A 167 -10.21 6.97 -10.15
C ALA A 167 -11.72 6.93 -9.85
N ARG A 168 -12.15 5.83 -9.24
CA ARG A 168 -13.50 5.65 -8.71
C ARG A 168 -13.43 5.60 -7.20
N VAL A 169 -14.26 6.36 -6.53
CA VAL A 169 -14.39 6.42 -5.07
C VAL A 169 -15.80 5.96 -4.68
N GLU A 170 -15.86 4.88 -3.91
CA GLU A 170 -17.11 4.37 -3.32
C GLU A 170 -17.28 4.94 -1.91
N LEU A 171 -18.38 5.63 -1.72
CA LEU A 171 -18.81 6.20 -0.45
C LEU A 171 -19.98 5.36 0.08
N TYR A 172 -19.68 4.22 0.70
CA TYR A 172 -20.70 3.24 1.08
C TYR A 172 -21.72 3.77 2.09
N ASP A 173 -21.28 4.65 3.00
CA ASP A 173 -22.18 5.26 3.99
C ASP A 173 -23.20 6.18 3.33
N ALA A 174 -22.80 6.89 2.28
CA ALA A 174 -23.65 7.77 1.49
C ALA A 174 -24.34 7.05 0.31
N ARG A 175 -24.04 5.77 0.08
CA ARG A 175 -24.49 5.00 -1.10
C ARG A 175 -24.22 5.72 -2.43
N LYS A 176 -23.06 6.36 -2.51
CA LYS A 176 -22.66 7.20 -3.65
C LYS A 176 -21.34 6.71 -4.22
N SER A 177 -21.21 6.79 -5.54
CA SER A 177 -19.97 6.58 -6.26
C SER A 177 -19.55 7.90 -6.93
N THR A 178 -18.28 8.27 -6.76
CA THR A 178 -17.71 9.48 -7.36
C THR A 178 -16.61 9.05 -8.33
N VAL A 179 -16.64 9.59 -9.56
CA VAL A 179 -15.58 9.36 -10.56
C VAL A 179 -14.73 10.61 -10.67
N VAL A 180 -13.43 10.44 -10.53
CA VAL A 180 -12.43 11.51 -10.54
C VAL A 180 -11.57 11.38 -11.80
N ALA A 181 -11.62 12.35 -12.70
CA ALA A 181 -10.73 12.45 -13.86
C ALA A 181 -9.35 12.93 -13.38
N ALA A 182 -8.56 12.01 -12.83
CA ALA A 182 -7.34 12.35 -12.10
C ALA A 182 -6.15 12.68 -13.03
N HIS A 183 -5.97 11.91 -14.10
CA HIS A 183 -4.85 12.07 -15.03
C HIS A 183 -5.27 11.67 -16.45
N GLU A 184 -4.51 12.12 -17.45
CA GLU A 184 -4.66 11.70 -18.87
C GLU A 184 -4.07 10.31 -19.13
N SER A 185 -3.06 9.92 -18.37
CA SER A 185 -2.37 8.63 -18.47
C SER A 185 -2.77 7.68 -17.34
N ASP A 186 -2.34 6.42 -17.41
CA ASP A 186 -2.72 5.40 -16.44
C ASP A 186 -2.32 5.78 -15.01
N LEU A 187 -3.17 5.43 -14.07
CA LEU A 187 -2.85 5.58 -12.66
C LEU A 187 -1.68 4.66 -12.27
N ALA A 188 -0.71 5.22 -11.56
CA ALA A 188 0.42 4.47 -11.02
C ALA A 188 0.25 4.20 -9.52
N ARG A 189 -0.32 5.15 -8.79
CA ARG A 189 -0.61 5.03 -7.36
C ARG A 189 -1.85 5.84 -7.00
N LEU A 190 -2.53 5.40 -5.95
CA LEU A 190 -3.60 6.12 -5.29
C LEU A 190 -3.56 5.84 -3.78
N ALA A 191 -3.97 6.82 -2.97
CA ALA A 191 -4.04 6.71 -1.52
C ALA A 191 -5.21 7.54 -0.99
N LEU A 192 -5.85 7.06 0.05
CA LEU A 192 -6.84 7.81 0.83
C LEU A 192 -6.19 8.37 2.10
N SER A 193 -6.66 9.52 2.57
CA SER A 193 -6.37 10.01 3.92
C SER A 193 -6.93 9.06 4.98
N GLY A 194 -6.42 9.14 6.21
CA GLY A 194 -6.83 8.24 7.30
C GLY A 194 -8.33 8.29 7.59
N ASP A 195 -8.97 9.43 7.37
CA ASP A 195 -10.41 9.66 7.50
C ASP A 195 -11.22 9.40 6.21
N GLY A 196 -10.55 9.14 5.08
CA GLY A 196 -11.17 8.92 3.78
C GLY A 196 -11.70 10.16 3.08
N SER A 197 -11.41 11.36 3.59
CA SER A 197 -11.89 12.63 3.01
C SER A 197 -11.11 13.07 1.76
N LEU A 198 -9.82 12.69 1.67
CA LEU A 198 -8.95 13.06 0.57
C LEU A 198 -8.46 11.84 -0.22
N LEU A 199 -8.37 12.00 -1.54
CA LEU A 199 -7.76 11.06 -2.47
C LEU A 199 -6.51 11.69 -3.08
N ALA A 200 -5.34 11.06 -2.93
CA ALA A 200 -4.12 11.41 -3.64
C ALA A 200 -3.86 10.41 -4.77
N THR A 201 -3.42 10.91 -5.93
CA THR A 201 -3.13 10.10 -7.12
C THR A 201 -1.83 10.51 -7.80
N ALA A 202 -1.16 9.54 -8.42
CA ALA A 202 -0.10 9.76 -9.39
C ALA A 202 -0.33 8.91 -10.63
N SER A 203 0.07 9.43 -11.79
CA SER A 203 0.06 8.68 -13.04
C SER A 203 1.37 7.95 -13.31
N ASP A 204 1.41 7.16 -14.37
CA ASP A 204 2.60 6.46 -14.85
C ASP A 204 3.72 7.42 -15.35
N LYS A 205 3.39 8.68 -15.62
CA LYS A 205 4.40 9.75 -15.87
C LYS A 205 5.16 10.07 -14.58
N GLY A 206 4.49 10.02 -13.42
CA GLY A 206 5.09 10.22 -12.11
C GLY A 206 5.62 11.65 -11.87
N THR A 207 5.26 12.63 -12.68
CA THR A 207 5.72 14.02 -12.55
C THR A 207 4.85 14.85 -11.61
N LEU A 208 3.55 14.53 -11.54
CA LEU A 208 2.55 15.24 -10.76
C LEU A 208 1.87 14.31 -9.76
N ILE A 209 1.60 14.87 -8.58
CA ILE A 209 0.74 14.27 -7.55
C ILE A 209 -0.46 15.19 -7.41
N ARG A 210 -1.66 14.63 -7.53
CA ARG A 210 -2.92 15.38 -7.39
C ARG A 210 -3.70 14.93 -6.18
N VAL A 211 -4.32 15.88 -5.49
CA VAL A 211 -5.16 15.63 -4.34
C VAL A 211 -6.55 16.14 -4.61
N PHE A 212 -7.53 15.29 -4.34
CA PHE A 212 -8.94 15.52 -4.58
C PHE A 212 -9.74 15.38 -3.29
N ASP A 213 -10.83 16.10 -3.20
CA ASP A 213 -11.90 15.79 -2.25
C ASP A 213 -12.56 14.46 -2.67
N ALA A 214 -12.57 13.49 -1.79
CA ALA A 214 -13.06 12.16 -2.09
C ALA A 214 -14.59 12.11 -2.30
N HIS A 215 -15.33 13.04 -1.72
CA HIS A 215 -16.80 13.09 -1.77
C HIS A 215 -17.32 13.77 -3.03
N SER A 216 -16.72 14.89 -3.40
CA SER A 216 -17.12 15.70 -4.55
C SER A 216 -16.35 15.35 -5.82
N GLY A 217 -15.13 14.78 -5.69
CA GLY A 217 -14.21 14.59 -6.80
C GLY A 217 -13.48 15.86 -7.23
N ALA A 218 -13.67 16.99 -6.53
CA ALA A 218 -13.02 18.24 -6.85
C ALA A 218 -11.51 18.18 -6.60
N GLN A 219 -10.72 18.69 -7.54
CA GLN A 219 -9.28 18.80 -7.36
C GLN A 219 -8.96 19.92 -6.38
N LEU A 220 -8.27 19.58 -5.29
CA LEU A 220 -7.89 20.54 -4.25
C LEU A 220 -6.45 21.03 -4.40
N ARG A 221 -5.53 20.13 -4.80
CA ARG A 221 -4.10 20.45 -4.90
C ARG A 221 -3.47 19.68 -6.05
N GLU A 222 -2.41 20.29 -6.59
CA GLU A 222 -1.49 19.64 -7.51
C GLU A 222 -0.06 19.95 -7.08
N PHE A 223 0.76 18.91 -6.94
CA PHE A 223 2.16 19.01 -6.57
C PHE A 223 3.02 18.46 -7.69
N ARG A 224 4.11 19.15 -7.98
CA ARG A 224 5.12 18.68 -8.93
C ARG A 224 6.18 17.88 -8.16
N ARG A 225 6.26 16.57 -8.43
CA ARG A 225 7.33 15.71 -7.90
C ARG A 225 8.67 16.03 -8.61
N GLY A 226 8.64 16.26 -9.92
CA GLY A 226 9.83 16.55 -10.72
C GLY A 226 9.46 16.77 -12.18
N VAL A 227 10.48 17.10 -13.00
CA VAL A 227 10.32 17.31 -14.45
C VAL A 227 10.34 15.96 -15.19
N ASP A 228 11.25 15.07 -14.78
CA ASP A 228 11.45 13.79 -15.46
C ASP A 228 10.43 12.75 -15.03
N ARG A 229 10.15 11.82 -15.93
CA ARG A 229 9.34 10.63 -15.61
C ARG A 229 9.97 9.86 -14.47
N ALA A 230 9.12 9.32 -13.60
CA ALA A 230 9.53 8.44 -12.52
C ALA A 230 8.47 7.39 -12.21
N LEU A 231 8.92 6.21 -11.82
CA LEU A 231 8.06 5.18 -11.28
C LEU A 231 7.77 5.53 -9.81
N VAL A 232 6.56 6.01 -9.54
CA VAL A 232 6.13 6.30 -8.17
C VAL A 232 5.91 4.97 -7.45
N TYR A 233 6.61 4.78 -6.34
CA TYR A 233 6.52 3.58 -5.53
C TYR A 233 5.43 3.66 -4.47
N SER A 234 5.30 4.81 -3.82
CA SER A 234 4.33 5.01 -2.75
C SER A 234 3.87 6.46 -2.70
N ILE A 235 2.62 6.65 -2.29
CA ILE A 235 2.04 7.92 -1.86
C ILE A 235 1.34 7.64 -0.54
N VAL A 236 1.57 8.49 0.48
CA VAL A 236 0.95 8.32 1.79
C VAL A 236 0.67 9.66 2.44
N PHE A 237 -0.49 9.78 3.06
CA PHE A 237 -0.83 10.90 3.93
C PHE A 237 -0.24 10.66 5.34
N CYS A 238 0.23 11.71 5.99
CA CYS A 238 0.49 11.61 7.43
C CYS A 238 -0.85 11.46 8.19
N PRO A 239 -0.85 10.89 9.41
CA PRO A 239 -2.08 10.66 10.18
C PRO A 239 -2.93 11.92 10.37
N GLU A 240 -2.30 13.07 10.61
CA GLU A 240 -3.00 14.36 10.80
C GLU A 240 -3.40 15.03 9.48
N THR A 241 -3.14 14.41 8.35
CA THR A 241 -3.45 14.94 7.01
C THR A 241 -2.86 16.35 6.74
N LYS A 242 -1.72 16.64 7.39
CA LYS A 242 -0.96 17.90 7.17
C LYS A 242 0.03 17.77 6.01
N TYR A 243 0.55 16.57 5.81
CA TYR A 243 1.59 16.29 4.83
C TYR A 243 1.21 15.08 3.96
N LEU A 244 1.70 15.12 2.73
CA LEU A 244 1.65 14.02 1.78
C LEU A 244 3.08 13.70 1.37
N ALA A 245 3.47 12.43 1.45
CA ALA A 245 4.79 12.01 1.02
C ALA A 245 4.72 11.09 -0.19
N CYS A 246 5.74 11.16 -1.04
CA CYS A 246 5.86 10.38 -2.26
C CYS A 246 7.29 9.88 -2.43
N SER A 247 7.46 8.58 -2.65
CA SER A 247 8.72 7.95 -3.04
C SER A 247 8.69 7.43 -4.47
N SER A 248 9.85 7.38 -5.12
CA SER A 248 9.99 6.95 -6.51
C SER A 248 11.34 6.26 -6.79
N ASP A 249 11.51 5.75 -8.01
CA ASP A 249 12.75 5.17 -8.53
C ASP A 249 13.94 6.16 -8.62
N LYS A 250 13.71 7.45 -8.34
CA LYS A 250 14.76 8.47 -8.33
C LYS A 250 15.54 8.51 -7.01
N GLY A 251 15.19 7.66 -6.03
CA GLY A 251 15.91 7.57 -4.75
C GLY A 251 15.63 8.74 -3.79
N THR A 252 14.66 9.60 -4.10
CA THR A 252 14.27 10.74 -3.25
C THR A 252 12.86 10.54 -2.70
N VAL A 253 12.63 11.05 -1.50
CA VAL A 253 11.30 11.19 -0.89
C VAL A 253 10.90 12.66 -0.93
N HIS A 254 9.75 12.93 -1.53
CA HIS A 254 9.17 14.27 -1.59
C HIS A 254 8.07 14.38 -0.54
N VAL A 255 8.10 15.44 0.28
CA VAL A 255 7.08 15.72 1.29
C VAL A 255 6.41 17.05 0.94
N PHE A 256 5.10 17.03 0.83
CA PHE A 256 4.27 18.17 0.44
C PHE A 256 3.40 18.61 1.62
N ASN A 257 3.37 19.90 1.91
CA ASN A 257 2.48 20.47 2.92
C ASN A 257 1.10 20.71 2.32
N LEU A 258 0.07 20.11 2.91
CA LEU A 258 -1.33 20.23 2.47
C LEU A 258 -2.04 21.46 3.04
N LYS A 259 -1.51 22.09 4.09
CA LYS A 259 -2.11 23.22 4.82
C LYS A 259 -1.52 24.60 4.48
N SER A 260 -0.49 24.68 3.63
CA SER A 260 0.09 25.99 3.29
C SER A 260 -0.98 26.88 2.65
N GLU A 261 -1.22 28.04 3.28
CA GLU A 261 -2.05 29.14 2.75
C GLU A 261 -1.42 29.68 1.47
N GLY A 262 -1.76 29.15 0.33
CA GLY A 262 -1.18 29.54 -0.96
C GLY A 262 -1.44 28.57 -2.06
N GLY A 263 -2.05 27.44 -1.75
CA GLY A 263 -2.48 26.49 -2.74
C GLY A 263 -3.75 26.96 -3.45
N ARG A 264 -3.69 28.03 -4.26
CA ARG A 264 -4.66 28.25 -5.31
C ARG A 264 -4.75 26.97 -6.14
N VAL A 265 -5.96 26.60 -6.56
CA VAL A 265 -6.15 25.70 -7.69
C VAL A 265 -5.29 26.26 -8.80
N VAL A 266 -4.13 25.68 -9.03
CA VAL A 266 -3.20 26.19 -10.05
C VAL A 266 -3.73 25.66 -11.37
N ALA A 267 -4.19 26.56 -12.22
CA ALA A 267 -4.29 26.30 -13.64
C ALA A 267 -2.94 25.74 -14.16
N PRO A 268 -2.92 24.92 -15.23
CA PRO A 268 -1.76 24.07 -15.59
C PRO A 268 -0.41 24.77 -15.85
N ASN A 269 -0.26 26.07 -15.62
CA ASN A 269 0.89 26.87 -16.05
C ASN A 269 1.63 27.70 -14.98
N ALA A 270 1.49 27.42 -13.68
CA ALA A 270 2.26 28.16 -12.67
C ALA A 270 3.29 27.28 -11.99
N SER A 271 4.55 27.56 -12.29
CA SER A 271 5.73 26.96 -11.70
C SER A 271 6.05 27.59 -10.34
N SER A 272 5.73 26.94 -9.23
CA SER A 272 6.42 27.17 -7.95
C SER A 272 6.06 26.09 -6.93
N ASN A 273 6.72 24.93 -7.04
CA ASN A 273 6.76 23.97 -5.95
C ASN A 273 8.12 24.12 -5.27
N ARG A 274 8.17 24.89 -4.21
CA ARG A 274 9.30 24.81 -3.29
C ARG A 274 9.09 23.54 -2.48
N LEU A 275 10.06 22.62 -2.53
CA LEU A 275 10.28 21.64 -1.48
C LEU A 275 10.28 22.43 -0.16
N ALA A 276 9.39 22.12 0.75
CA ALA A 276 9.59 22.57 2.12
C ALA A 276 10.97 22.04 2.51
N PRO A 277 11.88 22.91 3.02
CA PRO A 277 13.15 22.42 3.52
C PRO A 277 12.84 21.34 4.54
N TYR A 278 13.57 20.25 4.48
CA TYR A 278 13.57 19.23 5.53
C TYR A 278 13.81 19.95 6.83
N VAL A 279 12.81 19.99 7.70
CA VAL A 279 12.83 20.83 8.89
C VAL A 279 13.68 20.12 9.93
N GLU A 280 14.94 20.48 10.00
CA GLU A 280 15.80 20.17 11.16
C GLU A 280 15.35 20.89 12.45
N ASP A 281 14.48 21.91 12.36
CA ASP A 281 14.15 22.80 13.49
C ASP A 281 12.99 22.36 14.40
N HIS A 282 12.35 21.21 14.20
CA HIS A 282 11.25 20.76 15.07
C HIS A 282 11.55 19.52 15.92
N ALA A 283 12.82 19.12 16.03
CA ALA A 283 13.21 17.98 16.89
C ALA A 283 13.27 18.33 18.39
N SER A 284 13.07 19.58 18.79
CA SER A 284 13.28 20.01 20.18
C SER A 284 12.04 20.29 21.01
N GLN A 285 10.82 20.18 20.48
CA GLN A 285 9.60 20.45 21.28
C GLN A 285 8.37 19.63 20.94
N ASN A 286 8.44 18.36 20.71
CA ASN A 286 7.32 17.45 20.99
C ASN A 286 7.70 16.00 20.67
N ASN A 287 7.65 15.17 21.68
CA ASN A 287 7.96 13.73 21.67
C ASN A 287 6.90 12.88 20.89
N GLN A 288 6.41 13.36 19.74
CA GLN A 288 5.58 12.62 18.83
C GLN A 288 6.33 12.38 17.53
N LYS A 289 7.05 11.27 17.48
CA LYS A 289 7.68 10.76 16.25
C LYS A 289 6.60 10.43 15.22
N SER A 290 6.50 11.24 14.18
CA SER A 290 5.70 10.90 13.00
C SER A 290 6.44 9.84 12.19
N HIS A 291 5.95 8.61 12.19
CA HIS A 291 6.50 7.53 11.39
C HIS A 291 6.01 7.64 9.95
N LEU A 292 6.88 8.09 9.06
CA LEU A 292 6.68 8.03 7.61
C LEU A 292 7.24 6.70 7.10
N ALA A 293 6.36 5.82 6.69
CA ALA A 293 6.70 4.48 6.27
C ALA A 293 6.75 4.36 4.73
N PHE A 294 7.96 4.25 4.17
CA PHE A 294 8.17 4.08 2.73
C PHE A 294 9.02 2.85 2.45
N LEU A 295 8.44 1.84 1.85
CA LEU A 295 9.21 0.75 1.25
C LEU A 295 8.77 0.55 -0.21
N PRO A 296 9.70 0.49 -1.17
CA PRO A 296 9.35 0.17 -2.55
C PRO A 296 8.97 -1.29 -2.67
N VAL A 297 7.87 -1.56 -3.37
CA VAL A 297 7.52 -2.91 -3.81
C VAL A 297 8.13 -3.11 -5.20
N SER A 298 9.38 -3.56 -5.28
CA SER A 298 9.98 -4.03 -6.52
C SER A 298 10.91 -5.20 -6.26
N SER A 299 10.83 -6.21 -7.11
CA SER A 299 11.61 -7.44 -7.09
C SER A 299 13.00 -7.29 -7.73
N THR A 300 13.68 -6.13 -7.60
CA THR A 300 15.01 -5.92 -8.15
C THR A 300 16.11 -6.09 -7.10
N PRO A 301 17.30 -6.57 -7.48
CA PRO A 301 18.42 -6.84 -6.56
C PRO A 301 18.94 -5.63 -5.75
N SER A 302 18.56 -4.40 -6.12
CA SER A 302 18.91 -3.17 -5.41
C SER A 302 18.19 -2.98 -4.08
N THR A 303 17.11 -3.72 -3.81
CA THR A 303 16.33 -3.64 -2.55
C THR A 303 17.11 -4.16 -1.33
N ARG A 304 18.19 -4.90 -1.54
CA ARG A 304 19.06 -5.41 -0.46
C ARG A 304 19.73 -4.30 0.38
N ARG A 305 20.03 -3.13 -0.24
CA ARG A 305 20.73 -2.05 0.45
C ARG A 305 19.82 -1.15 1.29
N LEU A 306 18.49 -1.26 1.13
CA LEU A 306 17.54 -0.43 1.87
C LEU A 306 17.21 -0.98 3.27
N LEU A 307 17.38 -2.28 3.48
CA LEU A 307 17.21 -2.89 4.81
C LEU A 307 18.42 -2.70 5.71
N ASP A 308 19.62 -2.52 5.12
CA ASP A 308 20.87 -2.24 5.86
C ASP A 308 21.03 -0.76 6.23
N GLY A 309 20.23 0.14 5.68
CA GLY A 309 20.29 1.60 5.85
C GLY A 309 19.20 2.20 6.76
N VAL A 310 18.33 1.40 7.35
CA VAL A 310 17.31 1.85 8.33
C VAL A 310 17.78 1.60 9.76
N ALA A 311 19.09 1.78 10.01
CA ALA A 311 19.61 1.98 11.34
C ALA A 311 19.92 3.48 11.47
N VAL A 312 18.98 4.21 12.01
CA VAL A 312 19.00 5.35 12.96
C VAL A 312 17.64 6.03 12.98
#